data_8c9d18782a7d497a0f539c7b9dac35c3
#
_entry.id   8c9d18782a7d497a0f539c7b9dac35c3
#
_cell.length_a   1.000
_cell.length_b   1.000
_cell.length_c   1.000
_cell.angle_alpha   90.00
_cell.angle_beta   90.00
_cell.angle_gamma   90.00
#
_symmetry.space_group_name_H-M   'P 1'
#
loop_
_entity.id
_entity.type
_entity.pdbx_description
1 polymer ?
#
loop_
_entity_poly.entity_id
_entity_poly.type
_entity_poly.pdbx_seq_one_letter_code
_entity_poly.pdbx_strand_id
1 'polypeptide(L)'
;LKYKSITYDPEPSTIGVKNGVSQLEFYDHFISEHKNSKKIEEYLIKSDIDFFLNNEQTAKEIDLTGLKGRLYPLANETDLIVFSPMMWGYNYIVSQNFIDSLNEVQVSDEDYTIYSVDIENAQNRNYYLLFIPIIPSNEVDYVNSILYKRLRSNASEKKYITISNFQEYNDLLDDYPFYDFTQLALPSTYKSKHILNIQNHVDLFLSDELIDSLQSKNVTNLVIKKHPKLVIQDHSL
;
A
#
# COMPACT_ATOMS: atom_id res chain seq x y z
N LEU A 1 3.45 18.11 -7.26
CA LEU A 1 3.04 16.85 -7.88
C LEU A 1 1.51 16.69 -7.82
N LYS A 2 0.94 15.95 -8.77
CA LYS A 2 -0.44 15.45 -8.69
C LYS A 2 -0.36 13.95 -8.39
N TYR A 3 -1.36 13.43 -7.70
CA TYR A 3 -1.37 12.04 -7.24
C TYR A 3 -2.66 11.32 -7.64
N LYS A 4 -2.53 10.03 -7.86
CA LYS A 4 -3.67 9.11 -8.03
C LYS A 4 -3.51 7.92 -7.11
N SER A 5 -4.62 7.44 -6.59
CA SER A 5 -4.66 6.18 -5.84
C SER A 5 -4.50 5.01 -6.81
N ILE A 6 -3.70 4.04 -6.42
CA ILE A 6 -3.47 2.82 -7.20
C ILE A 6 -3.80 1.58 -6.38
N THR A 7 -4.29 0.57 -7.07
CA THR A 7 -4.54 -0.76 -6.51
C THR A 7 -4.22 -1.84 -7.55
N TYR A 8 -4.47 -3.08 -7.22
CA TYR A 8 -4.40 -4.21 -8.15
C TYR A 8 -5.79 -4.58 -8.67
N ASP A 9 -5.83 -5.32 -9.78
CA ASP A 9 -7.04 -5.92 -10.33
C ASP A 9 -7.22 -7.34 -9.77
N PRO A 10 -8.26 -7.61 -8.97
CA PRO A 10 -8.51 -8.93 -8.39
C PRO A 10 -9.18 -9.92 -9.36
N GLU A 11 -9.48 -9.50 -10.60
CA GLU A 11 -10.18 -10.35 -11.56
C GLU A 11 -9.37 -11.60 -11.93
N PRO A 12 -9.99 -12.79 -11.94
CA PRO A 12 -9.29 -14.02 -12.29
C PRO A 12 -8.60 -14.02 -13.66
N SER A 13 -9.10 -13.23 -14.61
CA SER A 13 -8.47 -13.04 -15.91
C SER A 13 -7.12 -12.33 -15.82
N THR A 14 -6.96 -11.45 -14.83
CA THR A 14 -5.71 -10.69 -14.57
C THR A 14 -4.76 -11.48 -13.69
N ILE A 15 -5.24 -11.95 -12.54
CA ILE A 15 -4.37 -12.59 -11.54
C ILE A 15 -4.22 -14.11 -11.70
N GLY A 16 -5.04 -14.76 -12.52
CA GLY A 16 -5.00 -16.22 -12.79
C GLY A 16 -5.65 -17.08 -11.71
N VAL A 17 -5.94 -16.55 -10.53
CA VAL A 17 -6.54 -17.29 -9.41
C VAL A 17 -7.97 -16.85 -9.12
N LYS A 18 -8.79 -17.77 -8.58
CA LYS A 18 -10.21 -17.51 -8.29
C LYS A 18 -10.48 -17.08 -6.84
N ASN A 19 -9.44 -16.94 -6.02
CA ASN A 19 -9.61 -16.54 -4.62
C ASN A 19 -9.95 -15.04 -4.44
N GLY A 20 -9.72 -14.21 -5.48
CA GLY A 20 -10.05 -12.78 -5.51
C GLY A 20 -9.20 -11.89 -4.60
N VAL A 21 -8.15 -12.45 -3.95
CA VAL A 21 -7.40 -11.74 -2.91
C VAL A 21 -5.90 -11.74 -3.19
N SER A 22 -5.26 -12.91 -3.32
CA SER A 22 -3.80 -13.00 -3.41
C SER A 22 -3.35 -13.94 -4.52
N GLN A 23 -2.20 -13.62 -5.11
CA GLN A 23 -1.54 -14.44 -6.13
C GLN A 23 -0.42 -15.29 -5.53
N LEU A 24 0.13 -14.87 -4.40
CA LEU A 24 1.28 -15.49 -3.75
C LEU A 24 0.99 -15.76 -2.27
N GLU A 25 1.58 -16.82 -1.76
CA GLU A 25 1.54 -17.17 -0.35
C GLU A 25 2.96 -17.34 0.20
N PHE A 26 3.20 -16.69 1.35
CA PHE A 26 4.31 -17.00 2.23
C PHE A 26 3.84 -18.07 3.22
N TYR A 27 4.08 -19.33 2.91
CA TYR A 27 3.71 -20.43 3.80
C TYR A 27 4.41 -20.33 5.16
N ASP A 28 3.77 -20.81 6.20
CA ASP A 28 4.31 -20.80 7.56
C ASP A 28 5.74 -21.39 7.64
N HIS A 29 6.02 -22.45 6.89
CA HIS A 29 7.36 -23.03 6.87
C HIS A 29 8.40 -22.11 6.22
N PHE A 30 8.08 -21.33 5.19
CA PHE A 30 8.98 -20.35 4.60
C PHE A 30 9.29 -19.21 5.57
N ILE A 31 8.29 -18.76 6.32
CA ILE A 31 8.48 -17.76 7.36
C ILE A 31 9.32 -18.33 8.50
N SER A 32 9.02 -19.56 8.96
CA SER A 32 9.74 -20.18 10.08
C SER A 32 11.20 -20.52 9.76
N GLU A 33 11.54 -20.80 8.50
CA GLU A 33 12.89 -21.04 8.03
C GLU A 33 13.71 -19.75 7.85
N HIS A 34 13.05 -18.60 7.77
CA HIS A 34 13.76 -17.34 7.59
C HIS A 34 14.55 -16.93 8.84
N LYS A 35 15.75 -16.39 8.66
CA LYS A 35 16.65 -15.96 9.76
C LYS A 35 16.00 -15.00 10.77
N ASN A 36 15.03 -14.21 10.33
CA ASN A 36 14.28 -13.24 11.12
C ASN A 36 12.83 -13.68 11.43
N SER A 37 12.53 -14.99 11.38
CA SER A 37 11.16 -15.53 11.52
C SER A 37 10.39 -14.97 12.71
N LYS A 38 11.00 -14.93 13.89
CA LYS A 38 10.36 -14.41 15.11
C LYS A 38 9.95 -12.94 14.97
N LYS A 39 10.85 -12.12 14.39
CA LYS A 39 10.58 -10.70 14.17
C LYS A 39 9.47 -10.50 13.13
N ILE A 40 9.46 -11.31 12.07
CA ILE A 40 8.41 -11.28 11.04
C ILE A 40 7.06 -11.54 11.69
N GLU A 41 6.94 -12.61 12.49
CA GLU A 41 5.68 -12.93 13.16
C GLU A 41 5.26 -11.85 14.16
N GLU A 42 6.18 -11.35 14.97
CA GLU A 42 5.89 -10.40 16.05
C GLU A 42 5.54 -9.01 15.52
N TYR A 43 6.34 -8.47 14.59
CA TYR A 43 6.22 -7.07 14.16
C TYR A 43 5.44 -6.89 12.86
N LEU A 44 5.39 -7.88 11.98
CA LEU A 44 4.81 -7.71 10.67
C LEU A 44 3.47 -8.44 10.47
N ILE A 45 3.27 -9.58 11.15
CA ILE A 45 2.07 -10.41 10.96
C ILE A 45 1.09 -10.28 12.12
N LYS A 46 1.55 -10.47 13.36
CA LYS A 46 0.70 -10.54 14.56
C LYS A 46 0.44 -9.19 15.22
N SER A 47 1.24 -8.18 14.89
CA SER A 47 1.07 -6.83 15.45
C SER A 47 -0.21 -6.18 14.95
N ASP A 48 -0.84 -5.37 15.80
CA ASP A 48 -1.86 -4.43 15.38
C ASP A 48 -1.22 -3.18 14.77
N ILE A 49 -2.07 -2.34 14.17
CA ILE A 49 -1.59 -1.14 13.47
C ILE A 49 -0.92 -0.14 14.43
N ASP A 50 -1.43 0.01 15.65
CA ASP A 50 -0.88 0.95 16.63
C ASP A 50 0.48 0.50 17.10
N PHE A 51 0.66 -0.80 17.35
CA PHE A 51 1.95 -1.37 17.69
C PHE A 51 2.95 -1.20 16.55
N PHE A 52 2.55 -1.46 15.31
CA PHE A 52 3.39 -1.27 14.14
C PHE A 52 3.87 0.18 14.01
N LEU A 53 2.97 1.16 14.08
CA LEU A 53 3.32 2.58 13.96
C LEU A 53 4.29 3.05 15.05
N ASN A 54 4.14 2.56 16.27
CA ASN A 54 5.06 2.84 17.37
C ASN A 54 6.43 2.16 17.21
N ASN A 55 6.52 1.10 16.39
CA ASN A 55 7.71 0.29 16.14
C ASN A 55 8.15 0.31 14.67
N GLU A 56 7.72 1.29 13.89
CA GLU A 56 7.98 1.37 12.45
C GLU A 56 9.47 1.22 12.12
N GLN A 57 10.34 1.93 12.85
CA GLN A 57 11.78 1.85 12.63
C GLN A 57 12.32 0.43 12.83
N THR A 58 11.87 -0.27 13.87
CA THR A 58 12.24 -1.66 14.14
C THR A 58 11.74 -2.59 13.03
N ALA A 59 10.51 -2.40 12.56
CA ALA A 59 9.94 -3.18 11.47
C ALA A 59 10.69 -2.95 10.15
N LYS A 60 11.05 -1.70 9.84
CA LYS A 60 11.83 -1.31 8.66
C LYS A 60 13.23 -1.92 8.65
N GLU A 61 13.83 -2.13 9.81
CA GLU A 61 15.17 -2.72 9.96
C GLU A 61 15.18 -4.26 9.86
N ILE A 62 14.02 -4.91 9.78
CA ILE A 62 13.96 -6.37 9.61
C ILE A 62 14.38 -6.71 8.18
N ASP A 63 15.58 -7.27 8.02
CA ASP A 63 16.04 -7.72 6.71
C ASP A 63 15.22 -8.94 6.25
N LEU A 64 14.41 -8.75 5.22
CA LEU A 64 13.55 -9.76 4.59
C LEU A 64 14.15 -10.37 3.32
N THR A 65 15.41 -10.06 3.02
CA THR A 65 16.11 -10.59 1.85
C THR A 65 16.13 -12.12 1.86
N GLY A 66 15.67 -12.71 0.75
CA GLY A 66 15.59 -14.15 0.57
C GLY A 66 14.37 -14.80 1.24
N LEU A 67 13.37 -14.00 1.66
CA LEU A 67 12.08 -14.55 2.06
C LEU A 67 11.49 -15.34 0.90
N LYS A 68 11.10 -16.59 1.15
CA LYS A 68 10.56 -17.48 0.12
C LYS A 68 9.05 -17.39 0.06
N GLY A 69 8.52 -17.42 -1.16
CA GLY A 69 7.09 -17.48 -1.42
C GLY A 69 6.78 -18.43 -2.57
N ARG A 70 5.50 -18.72 -2.77
CA ARG A 70 5.02 -19.53 -3.89
C ARG A 70 3.77 -18.90 -4.48
N LEU A 71 3.74 -18.76 -5.81
CA LEU A 71 2.51 -18.42 -6.51
C LEU A 71 1.48 -19.54 -6.37
N TYR A 72 0.22 -19.19 -6.18
CA TYR A 72 -0.87 -20.17 -6.24
C TYR A 72 -0.90 -20.87 -7.60
N PRO A 73 -1.41 -22.10 -7.68
CA PRO A 73 -1.60 -22.77 -8.96
C PRO A 73 -2.44 -21.90 -9.90
N LEU A 74 -1.97 -21.72 -11.13
CA LEU A 74 -2.57 -20.90 -12.18
C LEU A 74 -2.45 -19.37 -11.97
N ALA A 75 -1.79 -18.90 -10.92
CA ALA A 75 -1.52 -17.46 -10.77
C ALA A 75 -0.67 -16.94 -11.93
N ASN A 76 -1.06 -15.79 -12.47
CA ASN A 76 -0.28 -15.10 -13.48
C ASN A 76 0.90 -14.38 -12.83
N GLU A 77 2.06 -14.37 -13.48
CA GLU A 77 3.19 -13.52 -13.09
C GLU A 77 2.93 -12.09 -13.56
N THR A 78 2.46 -11.24 -12.67
CA THR A 78 2.22 -9.81 -12.91
C THR A 78 3.30 -8.94 -12.29
N ASP A 79 3.36 -7.65 -12.65
CA ASP A 79 4.35 -6.73 -12.06
C ASP A 79 3.98 -6.26 -10.65
N LEU A 80 2.67 -6.24 -10.31
CA LEU A 80 2.17 -6.10 -8.94
C LEU A 80 1.55 -7.43 -8.50
N ILE A 81 2.06 -8.01 -7.43
CA ILE A 81 1.57 -9.26 -6.84
C ILE A 81 1.07 -8.97 -5.43
N VAL A 82 -0.15 -9.42 -5.15
CA VAL A 82 -0.72 -9.42 -3.79
C VAL A 82 -0.44 -10.76 -3.13
N PHE A 83 -0.09 -10.73 -1.88
CA PHE A 83 0.38 -11.90 -1.13
C PHE A 83 -0.38 -12.12 0.19
N SER A 84 -0.24 -13.30 0.76
CA SER A 84 -0.78 -13.71 2.05
C SER A 84 0.33 -14.43 2.84
N PRO A 85 0.39 -14.31 4.19
CA PRO A 85 -0.39 -13.39 5.02
C PRO A 85 -0.01 -11.93 4.75
N MET A 86 -0.93 -11.01 5.08
CA MET A 86 -0.64 -9.57 5.02
C MET A 86 0.45 -9.22 6.04
N MET A 87 1.39 -8.37 5.63
CA MET A 87 2.43 -7.83 6.49
C MET A 87 2.28 -6.31 6.57
N TRP A 88 2.27 -5.75 7.77
CA TRP A 88 2.11 -4.31 7.97
C TRP A 88 3.22 -3.50 7.28
N GLY A 89 2.82 -2.47 6.55
CA GLY A 89 3.74 -1.63 5.76
C GLY A 89 4.11 -2.18 4.39
N TYR A 90 3.80 -3.44 4.11
CA TYR A 90 4.09 -4.10 2.84
C TYR A 90 2.79 -4.35 2.07
N ASN A 91 2.59 -3.61 1.01
CA ASN A 91 1.36 -3.70 0.22
C ASN A 91 1.48 -4.67 -0.94
N TYR A 92 2.66 -4.73 -1.57
CA TYR A 92 2.87 -5.49 -2.80
C TYR A 92 4.26 -6.12 -2.87
N ILE A 93 4.32 -7.22 -3.61
CA ILE A 93 5.55 -7.67 -4.23
C ILE A 93 5.57 -7.07 -5.64
N VAL A 94 6.69 -6.49 -6.04
CA VAL A 94 6.83 -5.77 -7.31
C VAL A 94 7.94 -6.36 -8.17
N SER A 95 7.80 -6.26 -9.48
CA SER A 95 8.81 -6.72 -10.44
C SER A 95 9.96 -5.71 -10.59
N GLN A 96 11.01 -6.12 -11.31
CA GLN A 96 12.11 -5.22 -11.69
C GLN A 96 11.62 -4.03 -12.52
N ASN A 97 10.61 -4.19 -13.39
CA ASN A 97 10.04 -3.08 -14.17
C ASN A 97 9.47 -1.96 -13.28
N PHE A 98 8.85 -2.34 -12.16
CA PHE A 98 8.36 -1.36 -11.18
C PHE A 98 9.54 -0.61 -10.53
N ILE A 99 10.58 -1.33 -10.11
CA ILE A 99 11.79 -0.73 -9.51
C ILE A 99 12.50 0.20 -10.50
N ASP A 100 12.60 -0.21 -11.75
CA ASP A 100 13.19 0.63 -12.82
C ASP A 100 12.41 1.94 -13.02
N SER A 101 11.09 1.94 -12.76
CA SER A 101 10.29 3.16 -12.80
C SER A 101 10.54 4.07 -11.59
N LEU A 102 10.74 3.51 -10.38
CA LEU A 102 11.15 4.29 -9.22
C LEU A 102 12.49 4.99 -9.47
N ASN A 103 13.45 4.27 -10.05
CA ASN A 103 14.78 4.80 -10.37
C ASN A 103 14.73 5.88 -11.46
N GLU A 104 13.91 5.70 -12.50
CA GLU A 104 13.75 6.66 -13.59
C GLU A 104 13.21 8.00 -13.10
N VAL A 105 12.22 7.97 -12.19
CA VAL A 105 11.61 9.16 -11.58
C VAL A 105 12.46 9.70 -10.43
N GLN A 106 13.56 9.02 -10.07
CA GLN A 106 14.45 9.38 -8.97
C GLN A 106 13.73 9.46 -7.61
N VAL A 107 12.86 8.48 -7.35
CA VAL A 107 12.21 8.36 -6.04
C VAL A 107 13.29 8.18 -4.96
N SER A 108 13.20 8.96 -3.88
CA SER A 108 14.20 8.91 -2.81
C SER A 108 14.24 7.54 -2.13
N ASP A 109 15.45 7.04 -1.82
CA ASP A 109 15.65 5.80 -1.05
C ASP A 109 15.09 5.88 0.38
N GLU A 110 14.76 7.09 0.86
CA GLU A 110 14.08 7.29 2.15
C GLU A 110 12.57 6.99 2.07
N ASP A 111 11.99 7.02 0.85
CA ASP A 111 10.55 6.88 0.63
C ASP A 111 10.13 5.42 0.45
N TYR A 112 11.05 4.50 0.27
CA TYR A 112 10.76 3.06 0.16
C TYR A 112 11.97 2.20 0.57
N THR A 113 11.70 0.93 0.83
CA THR A 113 12.72 -0.11 0.98
C THR A 113 12.27 -1.35 0.21
N ILE A 114 13.21 -2.05 -0.40
CA ILE A 114 12.94 -3.29 -1.13
C ILE A 114 13.76 -4.44 -0.60
N TYR A 115 13.18 -5.64 -0.59
CA TYR A 115 13.86 -6.89 -0.25
C TYR A 115 13.62 -7.90 -1.37
N SER A 116 14.67 -8.51 -1.89
CA SER A 116 14.52 -9.57 -2.88
C SER A 116 13.74 -10.75 -2.30
N VAL A 117 12.77 -11.25 -3.07
CA VAL A 117 11.93 -12.40 -2.70
C VAL A 117 12.25 -13.56 -3.64
N ASP A 118 12.43 -14.74 -3.06
CA ASP A 118 12.61 -15.99 -3.82
C ASP A 118 11.24 -16.66 -4.05
N ILE A 119 10.74 -16.59 -5.27
CA ILE A 119 9.44 -17.16 -5.62
C ILE A 119 9.66 -18.48 -6.36
N GLU A 120 9.36 -19.60 -5.68
CA GLU A 120 9.70 -20.94 -6.13
C GLU A 120 9.23 -21.32 -7.55
N ASN A 121 8.10 -20.80 -7.99
CA ASN A 121 7.53 -21.16 -9.29
C ASN A 121 7.37 -19.97 -10.25
N ALA A 122 8.02 -18.83 -9.95
CA ALA A 122 8.18 -17.76 -10.92
C ALA A 122 9.30 -18.09 -11.90
N GLN A 123 9.05 -17.90 -13.19
CA GLN A 123 9.97 -18.39 -14.22
C GLN A 123 10.88 -17.33 -14.82
N ASN A 124 10.48 -16.05 -14.81
CA ASN A 124 11.11 -15.08 -15.70
C ASN A 124 11.35 -13.69 -15.11
N ARG A 125 11.14 -13.44 -13.82
CA ARG A 125 11.23 -12.09 -13.25
C ARG A 125 11.88 -12.08 -11.88
N ASN A 126 12.68 -11.05 -11.62
CA ASN A 126 13.10 -10.71 -10.26
C ASN A 126 11.96 -9.97 -9.55
N TYR A 127 11.69 -10.39 -8.33
CA TYR A 127 10.65 -9.82 -7.51
C TYR A 127 11.19 -9.28 -6.19
N TYR A 128 10.53 -8.24 -5.72
CA TYR A 128 10.91 -7.53 -4.50
C TYR A 128 9.68 -7.24 -3.64
N LEU A 129 9.76 -7.55 -2.37
CA LEU A 129 8.80 -7.08 -1.39
C LEU A 129 9.04 -5.59 -1.15
N LEU A 130 8.03 -4.78 -1.37
CA LEU A 130 8.10 -3.31 -1.31
C LEU A 130 7.53 -2.82 0.03
N PHE A 131 8.37 -2.14 0.81
CA PHE A 131 7.97 -1.41 1.99
C PHE A 131 7.87 0.09 1.68
N ILE A 132 6.78 0.72 2.12
CA ILE A 132 6.58 2.16 2.02
C ILE A 132 6.18 2.66 3.41
N PRO A 133 6.92 3.60 4.01
CA PRO A 133 6.59 4.16 5.31
C PRO A 133 5.14 4.63 5.36
N ILE A 134 4.43 4.24 6.43
CA ILE A 134 3.02 4.59 6.61
C ILE A 134 2.94 5.99 7.21
N ILE A 135 2.23 6.88 6.55
CA ILE A 135 1.87 8.19 7.09
C ILE A 135 0.73 7.97 8.10
N PRO A 136 0.95 8.28 9.37
CA PRO A 136 -0.05 8.03 10.40
C PRO A 136 -1.28 8.93 10.26
N SER A 137 -2.41 8.45 10.74
CA SER A 137 -3.69 9.14 10.63
C SER A 137 -3.70 10.54 11.25
N ASN A 138 -2.92 10.77 12.31
CA ASN A 138 -2.82 12.08 12.97
C ASN A 138 -2.08 13.15 12.14
N GLU A 139 -1.43 12.75 11.05
CA GLU A 139 -0.78 13.69 10.10
C GLU A 139 -1.68 14.09 8.94
N VAL A 140 -2.87 13.51 8.83
CA VAL A 140 -3.85 13.90 7.81
C VAL A 140 -4.43 15.28 8.14
N ASP A 141 -4.50 16.15 7.14
CA ASP A 141 -5.18 17.44 7.23
C ASP A 141 -6.69 17.25 7.07
N TYR A 142 -7.37 17.02 8.18
CA TYR A 142 -8.80 16.75 8.20
C TYR A 142 -9.66 17.95 7.78
N VAL A 143 -9.20 19.18 8.03
CA VAL A 143 -9.92 20.40 7.65
C VAL A 143 -10.07 20.50 6.13
N ASN A 144 -9.06 20.07 5.40
CA ASN A 144 -9.02 20.09 3.93
C ASN A 144 -9.34 18.71 3.31
N SER A 145 -9.65 17.70 4.13
CA SER A 145 -10.12 16.39 3.67
C SER A 145 -11.63 16.34 3.54
N ILE A 146 -12.14 15.45 2.68
CA ILE A 146 -13.59 15.28 2.47
C ILE A 146 -13.95 13.81 2.72
N LEU A 147 -14.63 13.59 3.86
CA LEU A 147 -15.13 12.29 4.27
C LEU A 147 -16.58 12.08 3.88
N TYR A 148 -16.98 10.84 3.73
CA TYR A 148 -18.38 10.44 3.65
C TYR A 148 -18.64 9.12 4.38
N LYS A 149 -19.85 9.00 4.89
CA LYS A 149 -20.36 7.76 5.46
C LYS A 149 -20.94 6.89 4.36
N ARG A 150 -20.56 5.62 4.29
CA ARG A 150 -21.22 4.63 3.44
C ARG A 150 -22.49 4.17 4.11
N LEU A 151 -23.64 4.35 3.47
CA LEU A 151 -24.91 3.85 3.99
C LEU A 151 -25.10 2.37 3.61
N ARG A 152 -25.34 1.50 4.60
CA ARG A 152 -25.58 0.06 4.36
C ARG A 152 -26.79 -0.21 3.47
N SER A 153 -27.81 0.65 3.53
CA SER A 153 -29.07 0.50 2.78
C SER A 153 -28.97 0.94 1.33
N ASN A 154 -28.02 1.80 1.00
CA ASN A 154 -27.84 2.32 -0.36
C ASN A 154 -26.36 2.74 -0.56
N ALA A 155 -25.57 1.87 -1.16
CA ALA A 155 -24.12 2.09 -1.38
C ALA A 155 -23.82 3.30 -2.30
N SER A 156 -24.81 3.76 -3.08
CA SER A 156 -24.67 4.95 -3.94
C SER A 156 -24.89 6.25 -3.19
N GLU A 157 -25.53 6.23 -2.03
CA GLU A 157 -25.82 7.42 -1.24
C GLU A 157 -24.67 7.74 -0.29
N LYS A 158 -24.07 8.92 -0.48
CA LYS A 158 -22.94 9.41 0.32
C LYS A 158 -23.43 10.52 1.25
N LYS A 159 -23.28 10.31 2.54
CA LYS A 159 -23.46 11.38 3.52
C LYS A 159 -22.11 11.99 3.86
N TYR A 160 -21.85 13.19 3.34
CA TYR A 160 -20.61 13.92 3.63
C TYR A 160 -20.57 14.43 5.07
N ILE A 161 -19.39 14.41 5.64
CA ILE A 161 -19.10 14.78 7.03
C ILE A 161 -17.88 15.68 7.03
N THR A 162 -17.97 16.77 7.79
CA THR A 162 -16.85 17.66 8.07
C THR A 162 -16.30 17.33 9.44
N ILE A 163 -14.97 17.18 9.54
CA ILE A 163 -14.23 17.01 10.77
C ILE A 163 -13.01 17.92 10.73
N SER A 164 -12.51 18.29 11.91
CA SER A 164 -11.47 19.29 12.02
C SER A 164 -10.12 18.73 12.49
N ASN A 165 -10.12 17.52 13.05
CA ASN A 165 -8.92 16.95 13.63
C ASN A 165 -9.01 15.41 13.76
N PHE A 166 -7.89 14.81 14.14
CA PHE A 166 -7.74 13.38 14.32
C PHE A 166 -8.65 12.79 15.41
N GLN A 167 -8.89 13.54 16.51
CA GLN A 167 -9.75 13.04 17.59
C GLN A 167 -11.20 12.88 17.11
N GLU A 168 -11.73 13.87 16.39
CA GLU A 168 -13.08 13.77 15.80
C GLU A 168 -13.18 12.61 14.80
N TYR A 169 -12.10 12.32 14.06
CA TYR A 169 -12.06 11.15 13.17
C TYR A 169 -12.15 9.84 13.95
N ASN A 170 -11.39 9.69 15.03
CA ASN A 170 -11.44 8.48 15.86
C ASN A 170 -12.80 8.31 16.52
N ASP A 171 -13.39 9.38 17.07
CA ASP A 171 -14.73 9.33 17.69
C ASP A 171 -15.79 8.86 16.67
N LEU A 172 -15.65 9.27 15.40
CA LEU A 172 -16.52 8.78 14.33
C LEU A 172 -16.34 7.29 14.02
N LEU A 173 -15.10 6.79 14.05
CA LEU A 173 -14.80 5.38 13.79
C LEU A 173 -15.32 4.48 14.92
N ASP A 174 -15.30 4.94 16.17
CA ASP A 174 -15.86 4.23 17.33
C ASP A 174 -17.38 4.06 17.19
N ASP A 175 -18.08 5.08 16.69
CA ASP A 175 -19.53 5.02 16.44
C ASP A 175 -19.87 4.15 15.22
N TYR A 176 -19.07 4.21 14.16
CA TYR A 176 -19.34 3.54 12.90
C TYR A 176 -18.07 3.41 12.03
N PRO A 177 -17.58 2.18 11.78
CA PRO A 177 -16.28 1.98 11.14
C PRO A 177 -16.25 2.15 9.62
N PHE A 178 -17.38 2.50 8.96
CA PHE A 178 -17.46 2.53 7.50
C PHE A 178 -17.49 3.96 6.95
N TYR A 179 -16.42 4.70 7.19
CA TYR A 179 -16.14 5.98 6.54
C TYR A 179 -15.12 5.78 5.40
N ASP A 180 -15.16 6.68 4.44
CA ASP A 180 -14.23 6.71 3.32
C ASP A 180 -13.98 8.14 2.89
N PHE A 181 -12.91 8.36 2.13
CA PHE A 181 -12.56 9.68 1.63
C PHE A 181 -12.91 9.83 0.15
N THR A 182 -13.44 10.99 -0.24
CA THR A 182 -13.40 11.43 -1.63
C THR A 182 -12.19 12.29 -1.92
N GLN A 183 -11.65 12.93 -0.88
CA GLN A 183 -10.41 13.68 -0.90
C GLN A 183 -9.66 13.48 0.41
N LEU A 184 -8.38 13.13 0.32
CA LEU A 184 -7.42 13.17 1.41
C LEU A 184 -6.53 14.40 1.22
N ALA A 185 -6.22 15.10 2.31
CA ALA A 185 -5.27 16.20 2.30
C ALA A 185 -4.10 15.90 3.24
N LEU A 186 -2.90 16.25 2.82
CA LEU A 186 -1.67 16.13 3.61
C LEU A 186 -0.95 17.48 3.68
N PRO A 187 -0.14 17.70 4.72
CA PRO A 187 0.71 18.89 4.83
C PRO A 187 1.80 18.93 3.75
N SER A 188 2.35 20.11 3.52
CA SER A 188 3.34 20.37 2.47
C SER A 188 4.66 19.60 2.62
N THR A 189 4.94 19.04 3.79
CA THR A 189 6.11 18.18 4.05
C THR A 189 6.17 16.95 3.14
N TYR A 190 5.03 16.54 2.58
CA TYR A 190 4.91 15.40 1.66
C TYR A 190 4.98 15.77 0.18
N LYS A 191 5.17 17.04 -0.16
CA LYS A 191 5.03 17.56 -1.54
C LYS A 191 6.03 16.98 -2.55
N SER A 192 7.21 16.57 -2.11
CA SER A 192 8.26 16.02 -2.98
C SER A 192 8.22 14.49 -3.15
N LYS A 193 7.37 13.80 -2.39
CA LYS A 193 7.32 12.34 -2.39
C LYS A 193 6.53 11.81 -3.59
N HIS A 194 7.08 10.86 -4.34
CA HIS A 194 6.43 10.26 -5.50
C HIS A 194 5.53 9.07 -5.14
N ILE A 195 5.71 8.49 -3.96
CA ILE A 195 4.95 7.35 -3.46
C ILE A 195 4.57 7.58 -2.00
N LEU A 196 3.31 7.34 -1.66
CA LEU A 196 2.75 7.60 -0.33
C LEU A 196 1.84 6.44 0.10
N ASN A 197 2.00 6.00 1.35
CA ASN A 197 1.14 5.04 2.01
C ASN A 197 0.51 5.74 3.23
N ILE A 198 -0.82 5.82 3.28
CA ILE A 198 -1.54 6.58 4.30
C ILE A 198 -2.39 5.62 5.12
N GLN A 199 -2.23 5.63 6.44
CA GLN A 199 -2.94 4.71 7.36
C GLN A 199 -4.46 4.66 7.15
N ASN A 200 -5.06 5.79 6.81
CA ASN A 200 -6.51 5.90 6.60
C ASN A 200 -6.98 5.36 5.25
N HIS A 201 -6.08 4.82 4.43
CA HIS A 201 -6.42 4.38 3.08
C HIS A 201 -5.62 3.12 2.71
N VAL A 202 -6.30 2.13 2.16
CA VAL A 202 -5.69 0.83 1.85
C VAL A 202 -4.81 0.83 0.59
N ASP A 203 -5.06 1.78 -0.31
CA ASP A 203 -4.34 1.87 -1.57
C ASP A 203 -3.18 2.86 -1.48
N LEU A 204 -2.16 2.68 -2.29
CA LEU A 204 -1.05 3.62 -2.39
C LEU A 204 -1.42 4.84 -3.25
N PHE A 205 -0.77 5.96 -2.98
CA PHE A 205 -0.81 7.12 -3.86
C PHE A 205 0.52 7.27 -4.59
N LEU A 206 0.45 7.38 -5.90
CA LEU A 206 1.62 7.63 -6.76
C LEU A 206 1.47 8.98 -7.46
N SER A 207 2.59 9.67 -7.67
CA SER A 207 2.62 10.87 -8.51
C SER A 207 2.28 10.54 -9.96
N ASP A 208 1.75 11.51 -10.71
CA ASP A 208 1.50 11.34 -12.14
C ASP A 208 2.78 10.94 -12.90
N GLU A 209 3.94 11.49 -12.56
CA GLU A 209 5.23 11.16 -13.16
C GLU A 209 5.60 9.68 -12.97
N LEU A 210 5.42 9.13 -11.76
CA LEU A 210 5.69 7.72 -11.51
C LEU A 210 4.67 6.82 -12.24
N ILE A 211 3.41 7.23 -12.30
CA ILE A 211 2.37 6.51 -13.06
C ILE A 211 2.71 6.47 -14.55
N ASP A 212 3.13 7.60 -15.13
CA ASP A 212 3.50 7.67 -16.53
C ASP A 212 4.70 6.76 -16.84
N SER A 213 5.72 6.71 -15.97
CA SER A 213 6.84 5.77 -16.09
C SER A 213 6.39 4.31 -16.02
N LEU A 214 5.55 3.94 -15.04
CA LEU A 214 4.99 2.59 -14.89
C LEU A 214 4.19 2.16 -16.14
N GLN A 215 3.37 3.07 -16.68
CA GLN A 215 2.59 2.82 -17.89
C GLN A 215 3.48 2.68 -19.13
N SER A 216 4.53 3.49 -19.26
CA SER A 216 5.48 3.41 -20.37
C SER A 216 6.21 2.06 -20.44
N LYS A 217 6.45 1.45 -19.28
CA LYS A 217 7.03 0.11 -19.13
C LYS A 217 6.00 -1.03 -19.20
N ASN A 218 4.72 -0.70 -19.46
CA ASN A 218 3.62 -1.65 -19.48
C ASN A 218 3.52 -2.50 -18.21
N VAL A 219 3.73 -1.88 -17.05
CA VAL A 219 3.60 -2.56 -15.74
C VAL A 219 2.20 -3.12 -15.60
N THR A 220 2.11 -4.42 -15.38
CA THR A 220 0.87 -5.20 -15.35
C THR A 220 0.25 -5.24 -13.95
N ASN A 221 -1.07 -5.46 -13.89
CA ASN A 221 -1.86 -5.52 -12.66
C ASN A 221 -1.84 -4.20 -11.85
N LEU A 222 -1.74 -3.07 -12.54
CA LEU A 222 -1.80 -1.74 -11.97
C LEU A 222 -3.13 -1.07 -12.34
N VAL A 223 -3.99 -0.87 -11.35
CA VAL A 223 -5.28 -0.19 -11.52
C VAL A 223 -5.22 1.20 -10.91
N ILE A 224 -5.50 2.22 -11.72
CA ILE A 224 -5.55 3.62 -11.29
C ILE A 224 -6.97 3.99 -10.91
N LYS A 225 -7.17 4.44 -9.67
CA LYS A 225 -8.48 4.87 -9.15
C LYS A 225 -8.67 6.38 -9.30
N LYS A 226 -9.91 6.78 -9.53
CA LYS A 226 -10.29 8.20 -9.58
C LYS A 226 -10.46 8.84 -8.19
N HIS A 227 -10.69 8.02 -7.17
CA HIS A 227 -10.96 8.45 -5.79
C HIS A 227 -10.28 7.50 -4.79
N PRO A 228 -9.92 8.02 -3.61
CA PRO A 228 -9.93 9.43 -3.26
C PRO A 228 -8.89 10.24 -4.05
N LYS A 229 -9.11 11.55 -4.18
CA LYS A 229 -8.08 12.48 -4.63
C LYS A 229 -7.13 12.75 -3.46
N LEU A 230 -5.84 12.88 -3.74
CA LEU A 230 -4.87 13.35 -2.77
C LEU A 230 -4.49 14.80 -3.10
N VAL A 231 -4.56 15.67 -2.10
CA VAL A 231 -4.17 17.07 -2.17
C VAL A 231 -3.07 17.31 -1.15
N ILE A 232 -1.95 17.88 -1.57
CA ILE A 232 -0.91 18.32 -0.65
C ILE A 232 -0.96 19.83 -0.58
N GLN A 233 -1.15 20.36 0.64
CA GLN A 233 -1.33 21.79 0.88
C GLN A 233 -0.05 22.56 0.54
N ASP A 234 -0.19 23.66 -0.16
CA ASP A 234 0.86 24.68 -0.23
C ASP A 234 0.72 25.55 1.02
N HIS A 235 1.70 25.52 1.92
CA HIS A 235 1.79 26.57 2.92
C HIS A 235 2.18 27.86 2.21
N SER A 236 1.19 28.60 1.70
CA SER A 236 1.33 30.03 1.56
C SER A 236 1.13 30.61 2.95
N LEU A 237 2.25 31.04 3.55
CA LEU A 237 2.25 31.96 4.68
C LEU A 237 1.56 33.26 4.29
#